data_69912266c4ae9f2ddbdec237a2312344
#
_entry.id   69912266c4ae9f2ddbdec237a2312344
#
_cell.length_a   1.000
_cell.length_b   1.000
_cell.length_c   1.000
_cell.angle_alpha   90.00
_cell.angle_beta   90.00
_cell.angle_gamma   90.00
#
_symmetry.space_group_name_H-M   'P 1'
#
loop_
_entity.id
_entity.type
_entity.pdbx_description
1 polymer ?
#
loop_
_entity_poly.entity_id
_entity_poly.type
_entity_poly.pdbx_seq_one_letter_code
_entity_poly.pdbx_strand_id
1 'polypeptide(L)'
;MYYIHTIKRIRQHKTNYRKRAAILVGRHHFITVKITNQNVLTRLLSPDIKGDKVLASVHSRELAKQGWKGSLNSLPACYLTGILLGKKCLEKNLDNAVLYTGMNQFTSRVAACLKGIVDAGVRVPVSEDSFPDKDRLEGNHIARYAKLLQENNSEYQSKFSLLLKNGLKPEDYPAHVQKVKGVLMERLPSKGDKQGSKPNEDQKSEVKMTNAIEKGPVRSKEKSGSEAW
;
A
#
# COMPACT_ATOMS: atom_id res chain seq x y z
N MET A 1 -30.32 -32.71 -6.74
CA MET A 1 -29.34 -31.84 -6.12
C MET A 1 -28.74 -30.92 -7.18
N TYR A 2 -29.11 -29.64 -7.21
CA TYR A 2 -28.57 -28.71 -8.23
C TYR A 2 -27.14 -28.40 -7.95
N TYR A 3 -26.24 -28.75 -8.85
CA TYR A 3 -24.80 -28.41 -8.72
C TYR A 3 -24.59 -26.93 -9.08
N ILE A 4 -24.36 -26.10 -8.07
CA ILE A 4 -24.04 -24.68 -8.26
C ILE A 4 -22.56 -24.57 -8.62
N HIS A 5 -22.29 -24.19 -9.87
CA HIS A 5 -20.93 -23.93 -10.32
C HIS A 5 -20.30 -22.75 -9.54
N THR A 6 -19.23 -23.00 -8.84
CA THR A 6 -18.47 -21.94 -8.17
C THR A 6 -17.87 -20.97 -9.19
N ILE A 7 -17.80 -19.68 -8.85
CA ILE A 7 -17.26 -18.63 -9.72
C ILE A 7 -15.83 -18.98 -10.15
N LYS A 8 -15.49 -18.79 -11.44
CA LYS A 8 -14.17 -19.10 -12.03
C LYS A 8 -13.00 -18.58 -11.20
N ARG A 9 -13.07 -17.36 -10.65
CA ARG A 9 -12.00 -16.77 -9.84
C ARG A 9 -11.82 -17.43 -8.47
N ILE A 10 -12.87 -18.02 -7.90
CA ILE A 10 -12.80 -18.82 -6.66
C ILE A 10 -12.04 -20.11 -6.95
N ARG A 11 -12.43 -20.84 -8.01
CA ARG A 11 -11.77 -22.10 -8.44
C ARG A 11 -10.27 -21.89 -8.74
N GLN A 12 -9.91 -20.73 -9.27
CA GLN A 12 -8.54 -20.36 -9.58
C GLN A 12 -7.79 -19.76 -8.36
N HIS A 13 -8.37 -19.76 -7.16
CA HIS A 13 -7.80 -19.18 -5.96
C HIS A 13 -7.28 -17.73 -6.13
N LYS A 14 -7.94 -16.94 -7.01
CA LYS A 14 -7.53 -15.55 -7.30
C LYS A 14 -8.20 -14.51 -6.43
N THR A 15 -9.41 -14.78 -5.94
CA THR A 15 -10.20 -13.77 -5.22
C THR A 15 -10.94 -14.40 -4.05
N ASN A 16 -10.78 -13.82 -2.87
CA ASN A 16 -11.60 -14.10 -1.71
C ASN A 16 -12.78 -13.14 -1.68
N TYR A 17 -13.93 -13.58 -2.17
CA TYR A 17 -15.13 -12.73 -2.26
C TYR A 17 -15.71 -12.36 -0.89
N ARG A 18 -15.52 -13.19 0.15
CA ARG A 18 -15.97 -12.86 1.51
C ARG A 18 -15.23 -11.63 2.05
N LYS A 19 -13.89 -11.62 1.96
CA LYS A 19 -13.07 -10.46 2.35
C LYS A 19 -13.37 -9.26 1.46
N ARG A 20 -13.59 -9.50 0.15
CA ARG A 20 -13.89 -8.43 -0.79
C ARG A 20 -15.25 -7.77 -0.51
N ALA A 21 -16.28 -8.55 -0.20
CA ALA A 21 -17.59 -8.01 0.16
C ALA A 21 -17.49 -7.08 1.39
N ALA A 22 -16.75 -7.48 2.41
CA ALA A 22 -16.53 -6.64 3.61
C ALA A 22 -15.88 -5.29 3.26
N ILE A 23 -14.88 -5.27 2.35
CA ILE A 23 -14.22 -4.02 1.92
C ILE A 23 -15.19 -3.14 1.12
N LEU A 24 -16.01 -3.72 0.23
CA LEU A 24 -17.00 -2.97 -0.55
C LEU A 24 -18.07 -2.35 0.33
N VAL A 25 -18.59 -3.10 1.30
CA VAL A 25 -19.59 -2.61 2.26
C VAL A 25 -18.99 -1.50 3.13
N GLY A 26 -17.76 -1.69 3.63
CA GLY A 26 -17.07 -0.70 4.46
C GLY A 26 -16.60 0.54 3.70
N ARG A 27 -16.58 0.54 2.36
CA ARG A 27 -16.08 1.64 1.52
C ARG A 27 -14.68 2.14 1.89
N HIS A 28 -13.87 1.30 2.55
CA HIS A 28 -12.52 1.66 2.99
C HIS A 28 -11.53 1.55 1.83
N HIS A 29 -10.60 2.50 1.77
CA HIS A 29 -9.43 2.33 0.92
C HIS A 29 -8.61 1.14 1.40
N PHE A 30 -8.04 0.40 0.48
CA PHE A 30 -7.27 -0.79 0.85
C PHE A 30 -5.91 -0.85 0.14
N ILE A 31 -4.95 -1.37 0.89
CA ILE A 31 -3.59 -1.57 0.42
C ILE A 31 -3.44 -3.00 -0.06
N THR A 32 -2.88 -3.17 -1.24
CA THR A 32 -2.44 -4.47 -1.76
C THR A 32 -0.93 -4.51 -1.90
N VAL A 33 -0.32 -5.56 -1.39
CA VAL A 33 1.12 -5.83 -1.53
C VAL A 33 1.29 -7.09 -2.36
N LYS A 34 1.90 -6.96 -3.53
CA LYS A 34 2.25 -8.09 -4.39
C LYS A 34 3.75 -8.25 -4.41
N ILE A 35 4.22 -9.38 -3.90
CA ILE A 35 5.63 -9.74 -3.87
C ILE A 35 5.88 -10.74 -4.98
N THR A 36 6.88 -10.48 -5.79
CA THR A 36 7.40 -11.38 -6.83
C THR A 36 8.82 -11.82 -6.45
N ASN A 37 9.43 -12.72 -7.22
CA ASN A 37 10.79 -13.18 -6.95
C ASN A 37 11.85 -12.07 -7.00
N GLN A 38 11.62 -11.01 -7.77
CA GLN A 38 12.59 -9.92 -7.95
C GLN A 38 12.11 -8.57 -7.45
N ASN A 39 10.81 -8.33 -7.36
CA ASN A 39 10.25 -7.01 -7.11
C ASN A 39 9.07 -7.05 -6.16
N VAL A 40 8.80 -5.91 -5.56
CA VAL A 40 7.62 -5.65 -4.73
C VAL A 40 6.77 -4.56 -5.38
N LEU A 41 5.48 -4.77 -5.43
CA LEU A 41 4.50 -3.81 -5.93
C LEU A 41 3.46 -3.54 -4.85
N THR A 42 3.38 -2.30 -4.41
CA THR A 42 2.41 -1.84 -3.42
C THR A 42 1.45 -0.85 -4.05
N ARG A 43 0.17 -0.99 -3.75
CA ARG A 43 -0.88 -0.13 -4.29
C ARG A 43 -1.89 0.23 -3.22
N LEU A 44 -2.34 1.47 -3.24
CA LEU A 44 -3.54 1.91 -2.53
C LEU A 44 -4.68 1.99 -3.53
N LEU A 45 -5.79 1.32 -3.21
CA LEU A 45 -6.96 1.22 -4.08
C LEU A 45 -8.21 1.71 -3.36
N SER A 46 -9.11 2.29 -4.14
CA SER A 46 -10.49 2.56 -3.71
C SER A 46 -11.40 1.49 -4.29
N PRO A 47 -12.24 0.85 -3.47
CA PRO A 47 -13.18 -0.14 -3.97
C PRO A 47 -14.27 0.52 -4.82
N ASP A 48 -14.56 -0.08 -5.98
CA ASP A 48 -15.65 0.32 -6.84
C ASP A 48 -16.36 -0.94 -7.38
N ILE A 49 -17.66 -0.84 -7.67
CA ILE A 49 -18.48 -1.95 -8.19
C ILE A 49 -18.01 -2.38 -9.58
N LYS A 50 -17.65 -1.43 -10.43
CA LYS A 50 -17.17 -1.69 -11.80
C LYS A 50 -15.73 -2.19 -11.84
N GLY A 51 -14.94 -1.93 -10.79
CA GLY A 51 -13.54 -2.30 -10.69
C GLY A 51 -12.76 -1.33 -9.81
N ASP A 52 -11.75 -1.82 -9.09
CA ASP A 52 -11.00 -1.01 -8.14
C ASP A 52 -10.20 0.10 -8.83
N LYS A 53 -10.31 1.31 -8.31
CA LYS A 53 -9.52 2.47 -8.77
C LYS A 53 -8.19 2.51 -8.03
N VAL A 54 -7.07 2.58 -8.75
CA VAL A 54 -5.74 2.73 -8.16
C VAL A 54 -5.51 4.21 -7.84
N LEU A 55 -5.43 4.54 -6.54
CA LEU A 55 -5.17 5.90 -6.08
C LEU A 55 -3.67 6.21 -6.02
N ALA A 56 -2.88 5.29 -5.49
CA ALA A 56 -1.43 5.38 -5.44
C ALA A 56 -0.80 4.03 -5.75
N SER A 57 0.33 4.03 -6.43
CA SER A 57 1.09 2.82 -6.76
C SER A 57 2.58 3.11 -6.63
N VAL A 58 3.32 2.14 -6.05
CA VAL A 58 4.77 2.17 -5.93
C VAL A 58 5.32 0.81 -6.33
N HIS A 59 6.34 0.83 -7.15
CA HIS A 59 7.12 -0.33 -7.53
C HIS A 59 8.51 -0.25 -6.91
N SER A 60 9.06 -1.36 -6.40
CA SER A 60 10.38 -1.37 -5.76
C SER A 60 11.52 -0.84 -6.65
N ARG A 61 11.37 -0.87 -7.99
CA ARG A 61 12.33 -0.24 -8.92
C ARG A 61 12.45 1.27 -8.74
N GLU A 62 11.43 1.93 -8.18
CA GLU A 62 11.49 3.37 -7.88
C GLU A 62 12.54 3.69 -6.81
N LEU A 63 12.87 2.72 -5.94
CA LEU A 63 13.95 2.86 -4.95
C LEU A 63 15.32 3.09 -5.61
N ALA A 64 15.55 2.51 -6.80
CA ALA A 64 16.80 2.73 -7.53
C ALA A 64 17.02 4.21 -7.87
N LYS A 65 15.92 4.94 -8.17
CA LYS A 65 15.97 6.40 -8.40
C LYS A 65 16.32 7.20 -7.14
N GLN A 66 16.13 6.59 -5.96
CA GLN A 66 16.49 7.18 -4.66
C GLN A 66 17.88 6.72 -4.18
N GLY A 67 18.63 6.05 -5.06
CA GLY A 67 19.99 5.59 -4.79
C GLY A 67 20.07 4.21 -4.14
N TRP A 68 18.99 3.43 -4.08
CA TRP A 68 19.02 2.07 -3.56
C TRP A 68 19.82 1.13 -4.44
N LYS A 69 20.84 0.47 -3.85
CA LYS A 69 21.74 -0.48 -4.53
C LYS A 69 21.52 -1.94 -4.13
N GLY A 70 20.68 -2.18 -3.13
CA GLY A 70 20.40 -3.53 -2.63
C GLY A 70 19.38 -4.29 -3.48
N SER A 71 19.07 -5.52 -3.06
CA SER A 71 18.00 -6.32 -3.67
C SER A 71 16.64 -5.66 -3.52
N LEU A 72 15.81 -5.69 -4.59
CA LEU A 72 14.49 -5.06 -4.63
C LEU A 72 13.38 -5.90 -3.97
N ASN A 73 13.70 -7.11 -3.48
CA ASN A 73 12.78 -8.03 -2.83
C ASN A 73 13.19 -8.40 -1.40
N SER A 74 14.21 -7.76 -0.85
CA SER A 74 14.65 -7.94 0.54
C SER A 74 13.69 -7.28 1.54
N LEU A 75 13.73 -7.70 2.82
CA LEU A 75 12.94 -7.08 3.89
C LEU A 75 13.14 -5.55 3.99
N PRO A 76 14.39 -5.04 3.98
CA PRO A 76 14.63 -3.60 3.96
C PRO A 76 14.04 -2.91 2.72
N ALA A 77 14.12 -3.53 1.53
CA ALA A 77 13.52 -2.96 0.32
C ALA A 77 11.98 -2.91 0.41
N CYS A 78 11.34 -3.94 0.99
CA CYS A 78 9.91 -3.94 1.26
C CYS A 78 9.52 -2.78 2.19
N TYR A 79 10.28 -2.56 3.26
CA TYR A 79 10.07 -1.48 4.21
C TYR A 79 10.18 -0.10 3.54
N LEU A 80 11.24 0.14 2.77
CA LEU A 80 11.45 1.40 2.04
C LEU A 80 10.37 1.63 0.96
N THR A 81 9.92 0.57 0.28
CA THR A 81 8.79 0.64 -0.67
C THR A 81 7.49 1.05 0.05
N GLY A 82 7.31 0.55 1.28
CA GLY A 82 6.19 0.95 2.15
C GLY A 82 6.22 2.44 2.49
N ILE A 83 7.38 2.98 2.88
CA ILE A 83 7.56 4.42 3.14
C ILE A 83 7.21 5.25 1.91
N LEU A 84 7.68 4.85 0.73
CA LEU A 84 7.34 5.54 -0.53
C LEU A 84 5.84 5.56 -0.81
N LEU A 85 5.14 4.44 -0.58
CA LEU A 85 3.69 4.41 -0.74
C LEU A 85 2.99 5.31 0.27
N GLY A 86 3.39 5.22 1.55
CA GLY A 86 2.83 6.07 2.60
C GLY A 86 2.97 7.56 2.27
N LYS A 87 4.14 7.96 1.76
CA LYS A 87 4.37 9.31 1.27
C LYS A 87 3.38 9.73 0.17
N LYS A 88 3.24 8.91 -0.89
CA LYS A 88 2.29 9.18 -1.98
C LYS A 88 0.83 9.20 -1.49
N CYS A 89 0.50 8.47 -0.42
CA CYS A 89 -0.81 8.50 0.19
C CYS A 89 -1.05 9.83 0.92
N LEU A 90 -0.07 10.32 1.70
CA LEU A 90 -0.16 11.60 2.41
C LEU A 90 -0.22 12.79 1.46
N GLU A 91 0.51 12.77 0.35
CA GLU A 91 0.43 13.78 -0.72
C GLU A 91 -1.00 13.91 -1.29
N LYS A 92 -1.77 12.80 -1.26
CA LYS A 92 -3.17 12.75 -1.71
C LYS A 92 -4.20 12.89 -0.58
N ASN A 93 -3.78 13.22 0.65
CA ASN A 93 -4.63 13.31 1.84
C ASN A 93 -5.39 12.00 2.15
N LEU A 94 -4.77 10.86 1.91
CA LEU A 94 -5.34 9.52 2.16
C LEU A 94 -4.70 8.92 3.41
N ASP A 95 -5.28 9.20 4.57
CA ASP A 95 -4.70 8.89 5.88
C ASP A 95 -5.05 7.50 6.41
N ASN A 96 -6.14 6.89 5.91
CA ASN A 96 -6.67 5.63 6.42
C ASN A 96 -6.74 4.57 5.33
N ALA A 97 -6.28 3.37 5.63
CA ALA A 97 -6.37 2.25 4.70
C ALA A 97 -6.38 0.91 5.45
N VAL A 98 -6.94 -0.12 4.82
CA VAL A 98 -6.99 -1.49 5.37
C VAL A 98 -6.13 -2.40 4.49
N LEU A 99 -5.42 -3.35 5.07
CA LEU A 99 -4.67 -4.34 4.30
C LEU A 99 -5.61 -5.36 3.64
N TYR A 100 -5.42 -5.57 2.35
CA TYR A 100 -6.08 -6.65 1.60
C TYR A 100 -5.05 -7.56 0.94
N THR A 101 -4.85 -8.73 1.50
CA THR A 101 -3.93 -9.74 0.98
C THR A 101 -4.56 -10.64 -0.10
N GLY A 102 -5.89 -10.57 -0.26
CA GLY A 102 -6.64 -11.49 -1.14
C GLY A 102 -6.55 -12.94 -0.65
N MET A 103 -6.03 -13.82 -1.50
CA MET A 103 -5.74 -15.23 -1.17
C MET A 103 -4.29 -15.44 -0.70
N ASN A 104 -3.43 -14.43 -0.80
CA ASN A 104 -2.04 -14.55 -0.41
C ASN A 104 -1.88 -14.58 1.12
N GLN A 105 -0.88 -15.31 1.58
CA GLN A 105 -0.52 -15.37 2.99
C GLN A 105 0.13 -14.05 3.44
N PHE A 106 -0.07 -13.72 4.70
CA PHE A 106 0.64 -12.64 5.36
C PHE A 106 2.07 -13.10 5.70
N THR A 107 3.05 -12.54 5.02
CA THR A 107 4.47 -12.89 5.19
C THR A 107 5.24 -11.74 5.85
N SER A 108 6.42 -12.04 6.42
CA SER A 108 7.30 -11.02 7.03
C SER A 108 7.64 -9.87 6.06
N ARG A 109 7.70 -10.14 4.74
CA ARG A 109 7.92 -9.10 3.73
C ARG A 109 6.72 -8.17 3.55
N VAL A 110 5.50 -8.71 3.64
CA VAL A 110 4.27 -7.90 3.65
C VAL A 110 4.21 -7.06 4.92
N ALA A 111 4.53 -7.67 6.07
CA ALA A 111 4.60 -6.97 7.35
C ALA A 111 5.63 -5.83 7.34
N ALA A 112 6.82 -6.05 6.77
CA ALA A 112 7.83 -5.02 6.60
C ALA A 112 7.32 -3.83 5.75
N CYS A 113 6.61 -4.13 4.66
CA CYS A 113 6.00 -3.11 3.82
C CYS A 113 4.95 -2.28 4.59
N LEU A 114 4.08 -2.95 5.36
CA LEU A 114 3.10 -2.28 6.21
C LEU A 114 3.75 -1.41 7.27
N LYS A 115 4.82 -1.92 7.93
CA LYS A 115 5.57 -1.12 8.90
C LYS A 115 6.07 0.19 8.28
N GLY A 116 6.60 0.13 7.05
CA GLY A 116 7.00 1.33 6.31
C GLY A 116 5.86 2.31 6.06
N ILE A 117 4.66 1.82 5.75
CA ILE A 117 3.47 2.65 5.51
C ILE A 117 2.99 3.33 6.80
N VAL A 118 2.99 2.58 7.92
CA VAL A 118 2.62 3.11 9.24
C VAL A 118 3.64 4.14 9.72
N ASP A 119 4.93 3.86 9.57
CA ASP A 119 6.01 4.79 9.94
C ASP A 119 5.98 6.09 9.10
N ALA A 120 5.47 6.04 7.87
CA ALA A 120 5.21 7.22 7.05
C ALA A 120 4.01 8.05 7.52
N GLY A 121 3.13 7.52 8.40
CA GLY A 121 2.02 8.23 9.01
C GLY A 121 0.62 7.84 8.53
N VAL A 122 0.49 6.82 7.69
CA VAL A 122 -0.82 6.28 7.27
C VAL A 122 -1.34 5.32 8.34
N ARG A 123 -2.60 5.47 8.73
CA ARG A 123 -3.26 4.61 9.71
C ARG A 123 -3.70 3.30 9.06
N VAL A 124 -3.14 2.19 9.51
CA VAL A 124 -3.51 0.84 9.10
C VAL A 124 -3.78 0.00 10.35
N PRO A 125 -4.95 -0.65 10.48
CA PRO A 125 -5.24 -1.51 11.62
C PRO A 125 -4.39 -2.80 11.55
N VAL A 126 -3.29 -2.83 12.29
CA VAL A 126 -2.35 -3.96 12.39
C VAL A 126 -1.84 -4.05 13.82
N SER A 127 -1.72 -5.27 14.38
CA SER A 127 -1.09 -5.51 15.67
C SER A 127 0.43 -5.28 15.58
N GLU A 128 1.02 -4.69 16.61
CA GLU A 128 2.46 -4.43 16.69
C GLU A 128 3.30 -5.70 16.64
N ASP A 129 2.81 -6.79 17.23
CA ASP A 129 3.47 -8.11 17.24
C ASP A 129 3.63 -8.72 15.84
N SER A 130 2.86 -8.22 14.86
CA SER A 130 2.93 -8.70 13.47
C SER A 130 4.12 -8.16 12.70
N PHE A 131 4.81 -7.16 13.24
CA PHE A 131 5.93 -6.53 12.54
C PHE A 131 7.24 -7.29 12.76
N PRO A 132 8.11 -7.36 11.76
CA PRO A 132 9.44 -7.92 11.92
C PRO A 132 10.32 -7.00 12.79
N ASP A 133 11.31 -7.62 13.46
CA ASP A 133 12.27 -6.91 14.31
C ASP A 133 13.00 -5.80 13.56
N LYS A 134 13.35 -4.73 14.27
CA LYS A 134 14.11 -3.59 13.73
C LYS A 134 15.42 -4.03 13.10
N ASP A 135 16.15 -4.95 13.72
CA ASP A 135 17.39 -5.53 13.20
C ASP A 135 17.22 -6.12 11.79
N ARG A 136 16.08 -6.77 11.55
CA ARG A 136 15.78 -7.36 10.23
C ARG A 136 15.35 -6.30 9.22
N LEU A 137 14.65 -5.26 9.66
CA LEU A 137 14.24 -4.14 8.80
C LEU A 137 15.43 -3.30 8.34
N GLU A 138 16.42 -3.10 9.22
CA GLU A 138 17.65 -2.38 8.91
C GLU A 138 18.67 -3.22 8.13
N GLY A 139 18.48 -4.54 8.10
CA GLY A 139 19.37 -5.44 7.38
C GLY A 139 20.63 -5.83 8.14
N ASN A 140 20.68 -5.65 9.47
CA ASN A 140 21.80 -6.04 10.33
C ASN A 140 22.16 -7.54 10.21
N HIS A 141 21.15 -8.39 9.97
CA HIS A 141 21.36 -9.82 9.73
C HIS A 141 22.20 -10.10 8.47
N ILE A 142 22.09 -9.25 7.43
CA ILE A 142 22.89 -9.37 6.20
C ILE A 142 24.35 -9.00 6.50
N ALA A 143 24.58 -7.92 7.22
CA ALA A 143 25.91 -7.51 7.61
C ALA A 143 26.59 -8.52 8.55
N ARG A 144 25.85 -9.09 9.51
CA ARG A 144 26.38 -10.17 10.38
C ARG A 144 26.77 -11.40 9.56
N TYR A 145 25.93 -11.83 8.64
CA TYR A 145 26.23 -12.97 7.77
C TYR A 145 27.44 -12.69 6.84
N ALA A 146 27.56 -11.48 6.33
CA ALA A 146 28.70 -11.08 5.53
C ALA A 146 30.02 -11.19 6.31
N LYS A 147 30.04 -10.75 7.58
CA LYS A 147 31.23 -10.89 8.44
C LYS A 147 31.64 -12.34 8.68
N LEU A 148 30.65 -13.24 8.87
CA LEU A 148 30.92 -14.67 9.03
C LEU A 148 31.51 -15.32 7.76
N LEU A 149 31.14 -14.82 6.58
CA LEU A 149 31.63 -15.34 5.30
C LEU A 149 32.96 -14.71 4.84
N GLN A 150 33.49 -13.70 5.55
CA GLN A 150 34.78 -13.10 5.17
C GLN A 150 35.96 -14.11 5.16
N GLU A 151 35.89 -15.14 6.00
CA GLU A 151 36.90 -16.21 6.04
C GLU A 151 36.87 -17.05 4.75
N ASN A 152 35.70 -17.20 4.10
CA ASN A 152 35.49 -17.99 2.88
C ASN A 152 35.21 -17.08 1.67
N ASN A 153 36.27 -16.53 1.08
CA ASN A 153 36.15 -15.54 -0.01
C ASN A 153 35.36 -16.05 -1.23
N SER A 154 35.45 -17.35 -1.57
CA SER A 154 34.68 -17.92 -2.70
C SER A 154 33.19 -17.92 -2.46
N GLU A 155 32.75 -18.28 -1.26
CA GLU A 155 31.32 -18.22 -0.87
C GLU A 155 30.81 -16.78 -0.73
N TYR A 156 31.64 -15.90 -0.17
CA TYR A 156 31.31 -14.48 -0.05
C TYR A 156 31.03 -13.87 -1.43
N GLN A 157 31.88 -14.07 -2.41
CA GLN A 157 31.69 -13.57 -3.76
C GLN A 157 30.45 -14.17 -4.46
N SER A 158 30.22 -15.47 -4.28
CA SER A 158 29.06 -16.16 -4.85
C SER A 158 27.75 -15.63 -4.27
N LYS A 159 27.63 -15.55 -2.94
CA LYS A 159 26.40 -15.13 -2.25
C LYS A 159 26.08 -13.64 -2.43
N PHE A 160 27.09 -12.79 -2.44
CA PHE A 160 26.93 -11.33 -2.53
C PHE A 160 27.27 -10.74 -3.90
N SER A 161 27.35 -11.57 -4.94
CA SER A 161 27.73 -11.17 -6.30
C SER A 161 26.93 -9.96 -6.83
N LEU A 162 25.62 -9.91 -6.57
CA LEU A 162 24.77 -8.82 -7.02
C LEU A 162 25.05 -7.50 -6.25
N LEU A 163 25.28 -7.56 -4.96
CA LEU A 163 25.59 -6.40 -4.13
C LEU A 163 26.94 -5.81 -4.51
N LEU A 164 27.94 -6.67 -4.72
CA LEU A 164 29.28 -6.27 -5.15
C LEU A 164 29.27 -5.65 -6.54
N LYS A 165 28.50 -6.20 -7.48
CA LYS A 165 28.30 -5.59 -8.83
C LYS A 165 27.67 -4.20 -8.74
N ASN A 166 26.77 -3.97 -7.79
CA ASN A 166 26.13 -2.67 -7.57
C ASN A 166 27.03 -1.70 -6.78
N GLY A 167 28.24 -2.10 -6.40
CA GLY A 167 29.18 -1.29 -5.64
C GLY A 167 28.73 -1.02 -4.19
N LEU A 168 28.07 -1.99 -3.56
CA LEU A 168 27.67 -1.94 -2.15
C LEU A 168 28.33 -3.11 -1.41
N LYS A 169 29.14 -2.80 -0.39
CA LYS A 169 29.66 -3.83 0.51
C LYS A 169 28.53 -4.33 1.40
N PRO A 170 28.38 -5.67 1.58
CA PRO A 170 27.33 -6.23 2.42
C PRO A 170 27.42 -5.79 3.89
N GLU A 171 28.59 -5.43 4.37
CA GLU A 171 28.85 -4.94 5.73
C GLU A 171 28.22 -3.55 5.97
N ASP A 172 28.26 -2.69 4.95
CA ASP A 172 27.72 -1.33 4.97
C ASP A 172 26.19 -1.30 4.67
N TYR A 173 25.57 -2.46 4.55
CA TYR A 173 24.16 -2.56 4.19
C TYR A 173 23.24 -1.82 5.15
N PRO A 174 23.37 -1.88 6.50
CA PRO A 174 22.53 -1.14 7.42
C PRO A 174 22.68 0.39 7.27
N ALA A 175 23.92 0.87 7.13
CA ALA A 175 24.18 2.29 6.91
C ALA A 175 23.53 2.78 5.60
N HIS A 176 23.57 1.95 4.56
CA HIS A 176 22.91 2.26 3.29
C HIS A 176 21.38 2.33 3.42
N VAL A 177 20.76 1.41 4.17
CA VAL A 177 19.31 1.43 4.47
C VAL A 177 18.93 2.71 5.19
N GLN A 178 19.67 3.08 6.25
CA GLN A 178 19.42 4.29 7.03
C GLN A 178 19.58 5.57 6.17
N LYS A 179 20.59 5.62 5.30
CA LYS A 179 20.80 6.74 4.37
C LYS A 179 19.60 6.91 3.42
N VAL A 180 19.15 5.83 2.78
CA VAL A 180 18.01 5.91 1.87
C VAL A 180 16.72 6.22 2.63
N LYS A 181 16.53 5.66 3.84
CA LYS A 181 15.41 6.00 4.72
C LYS A 181 15.39 7.50 5.05
N GLY A 182 16.53 8.11 5.40
CA GLY A 182 16.66 9.54 5.65
C GLY A 182 16.19 10.37 4.46
N VAL A 183 16.70 10.09 3.26
CA VAL A 183 16.29 10.77 2.01
C VAL A 183 14.77 10.64 1.74
N LEU A 184 14.19 9.50 2.07
CA LEU A 184 12.75 9.29 1.90
C LEU A 184 11.94 10.05 2.94
N MET A 185 12.41 10.12 4.20
CA MET A 185 11.72 10.81 5.29
C MET A 185 11.80 12.33 5.17
N GLU A 186 12.94 12.91 4.78
CA GLU A 186 13.10 14.34 4.56
C GLU A 186 12.13 14.90 3.50
N ARG A 187 11.73 14.08 2.55
CA ARG A 187 10.76 14.44 1.50
C ARG A 187 9.31 14.20 1.89
N LEU A 188 9.00 13.84 3.15
CA LEU A 188 7.62 13.72 3.61
C LEU A 188 7.02 15.12 3.75
N PRO A 189 5.80 15.39 3.23
CA PRO A 189 5.11 16.64 3.50
C PRO A 189 4.81 16.71 5.00
N SER A 190 5.26 17.77 5.65
CA SER A 190 4.95 18.03 7.06
C SER A 190 3.43 18.20 7.21
N LYS A 191 2.83 17.66 8.29
CA LYS A 191 1.38 17.79 8.57
C LYS A 191 0.91 19.24 8.69
N GLY A 192 1.82 20.22 8.60
CA GLY A 192 1.55 21.65 8.77
C GLY A 192 1.30 22.45 7.48
N ASP A 193 1.69 21.95 6.30
CA ASP A 193 1.63 22.73 5.06
C ASP A 193 0.29 22.56 4.31
N LYS A 194 -0.80 22.76 5.02
CA LYS A 194 -2.12 22.94 4.40
C LYS A 194 -2.32 24.39 4.01
N GLN A 195 -1.63 24.86 2.97
CA GLN A 195 -2.03 26.10 2.29
C GLN A 195 -1.98 25.90 0.78
N GLY A 196 -3.18 25.92 0.17
CA GLY A 196 -3.40 26.44 -1.15
C GLY A 196 -3.19 25.55 -2.34
N SER A 197 -3.92 24.46 -2.49
CA SER A 197 -4.30 24.01 -3.83
C SER A 197 -5.78 24.23 -4.05
N LYS A 198 -6.12 25.20 -4.91
CA LYS A 198 -7.49 25.45 -5.35
C LYS A 198 -8.08 24.16 -5.92
N PRO A 199 -9.33 23.79 -5.60
CA PRO A 199 -9.96 22.64 -6.22
C PRO A 199 -10.14 22.91 -7.72
N ASN A 200 -9.77 21.93 -8.54
CA ASN A 200 -9.98 21.95 -9.98
C ASN A 200 -11.46 22.20 -10.29
N GLU A 201 -11.74 23.07 -11.25
CA GLU A 201 -13.08 23.48 -11.65
C GLU A 201 -13.97 22.33 -12.12
N ASP A 202 -13.40 21.21 -12.51
CA ASP A 202 -14.12 20.00 -12.96
C ASP A 202 -14.95 19.31 -11.85
N GLN A 203 -14.63 19.55 -10.55
CA GLN A 203 -15.42 18.99 -9.45
C GLN A 203 -16.65 19.86 -9.07
N LYS A 204 -16.73 21.08 -9.55
CA LYS A 204 -17.88 21.96 -9.30
C LYS A 204 -19.13 21.58 -10.09
N SER A 205 -18.97 20.89 -11.22
CA SER A 205 -20.09 20.46 -12.07
C SER A 205 -20.82 19.23 -11.50
N GLU A 206 -20.12 18.31 -10.87
CA GLU A 206 -20.74 17.11 -10.29
C GLU A 206 -21.54 17.39 -9.01
N VAL A 207 -21.06 18.31 -8.16
CA VAL A 207 -21.77 18.70 -6.92
C VAL A 207 -23.06 19.49 -7.21
N LYS A 208 -23.13 20.21 -8.35
CA LYS A 208 -24.36 20.91 -8.74
C LYS A 208 -25.43 19.97 -9.29
N MET A 209 -25.07 18.85 -9.89
CA MET A 209 -26.02 17.85 -10.38
C MET A 209 -26.65 17.01 -9.26
N THR A 210 -25.92 16.70 -8.21
CA THR A 210 -26.46 15.94 -7.07
C THR A 210 -27.44 16.73 -6.22
N ASN A 211 -27.28 18.06 -6.08
CA ASN A 211 -28.18 18.92 -5.34
C ASN A 211 -29.47 19.29 -6.10
N ALA A 212 -29.54 19.03 -7.41
CA ALA A 212 -30.73 19.23 -8.22
C ALA A 212 -31.74 18.07 -8.15
N ILE A 213 -31.28 16.89 -7.77
CA ILE A 213 -32.10 15.66 -7.70
C ILE A 213 -32.83 15.54 -6.35
N GLU A 214 -32.37 16.22 -5.28
CA GLU A 214 -33.01 16.16 -3.95
C GLU A 214 -34.22 17.10 -3.79
N LYS A 215 -34.50 18.01 -4.74
CA LYS A 215 -35.69 18.83 -4.72
C LYS A 215 -36.73 18.32 -5.72
N GLY A 216 -37.28 17.15 -5.43
CA GLY A 216 -38.48 16.66 -6.11
C GLY A 216 -39.71 17.54 -5.72
N PRO A 217 -40.73 17.69 -6.62
CA PRO A 217 -41.84 18.58 -6.40
C PRO A 217 -42.69 18.11 -5.21
N VAL A 218 -42.90 19.02 -4.29
CA VAL A 218 -43.86 18.87 -3.18
C VAL A 218 -45.27 18.76 -3.78
N ARG A 219 -45.85 17.58 -3.67
CA ARG A 219 -47.21 17.30 -4.10
C ARG A 219 -48.17 17.98 -3.09
N SER A 220 -48.79 19.11 -3.49
CA SER A 220 -49.88 19.75 -2.78
C SER A 220 -51.06 18.76 -2.66
N LYS A 221 -51.44 18.44 -1.43
CA LYS A 221 -52.71 17.77 -1.12
C LYS A 221 -53.85 18.78 -1.25
N GLU A 222 -54.58 18.73 -2.34
CA GLU A 222 -55.91 19.33 -2.41
C GLU A 222 -56.88 18.49 -1.56
N LYS A 223 -57.50 19.17 -0.63
CA LYS A 223 -58.69 18.71 0.10
C LYS A 223 -59.87 18.86 -0.84
N SER A 224 -60.54 17.82 -1.22
CA SER A 224 -61.91 17.86 -1.69
C SER A 224 -62.78 17.14 -0.66
N GLY A 225 -63.70 17.90 -0.13
CA GLY A 225 -64.62 17.50 0.90
C GLY A 225 -65.81 16.69 0.37
N SER A 226 -66.44 16.08 1.36
CA SER A 226 -67.85 15.75 1.56
C SER A 226 -68.74 15.40 0.36
N GLU A 227 -69.43 14.33 0.51
CA GLU A 227 -70.85 14.15 0.71
C GLU A 227 -71.25 12.73 0.28
N ALA A 228 -71.79 12.07 1.25
CA ALA A 228 -73.08 11.39 1.34
C ALA A 228 -73.50 10.39 0.19
N TRP A 229 -73.59 9.16 0.50
CA TRP A 229 -74.76 8.25 0.65
C TRP A 229 -74.32 6.89 1.15
#